data_b3ed0ac39730b4954b09437972887065
#
_entry.id   b3ed0ac39730b4954b09437972887065
#
_cell.length_a   1.000
_cell.length_b   1.000
_cell.length_c   1.000
_cell.angle_alpha   90.00
_cell.angle_beta   90.00
_cell.angle_gamma   90.00
#
_symmetry.space_group_name_H-M   'P 1'
#
loop_
_entity.id
_entity.type
_entity.pdbx_description
1 polymer ?
#
loop_
_entity_poly.entity_id
_entity_poly.type
_entity_poly.pdbx_seq_one_letter_code
_entity_poly.pdbx_strand_id
1 'polypeptide(L)'
;MNLQIQQRVALVCGAGSGLGQAIACSLAQEGVKVAVTGRNREKLAQTVERITQLGGTARAWPLDFAVPEQFDTVIADIREHWGDIDILVNNSGGPPPTLAQGTDGAVWQQQFSVMVASLIQLTDKLLPAMRSRGWGRIITSTSSGVIAPIPGLALSNALRMSLLGWSKTLAAEVAADGVTVNVMVPGRIATDRVGQLDAIKAKREHSTAEAVAENSRLSIPAGRYGHPHEYGATAAFLASQPASYITGAVIRVDGGLIGSV
;
A
#
# COMPACT_ATOMS: atom_id res chain seq x y z
N MET A 1 20.44 9.50 5.41
CA MET A 1 20.74 8.88 4.08
C MET A 1 20.13 9.78 3.02
N ASN A 2 20.82 10.07 1.93
CA ASN A 2 20.22 10.78 0.80
C ASN A 2 19.50 9.77 -0.10
N LEU A 3 18.19 9.85 -0.19
CA LEU A 3 17.37 8.92 -0.98
C LEU A 3 17.38 9.21 -2.49
N GLN A 4 17.79 10.40 -2.91
CA GLN A 4 17.90 10.85 -4.31
C GLN A 4 16.57 10.69 -5.09
N ILE A 5 15.47 11.08 -4.45
CA ILE A 5 14.12 11.05 -5.04
C ILE A 5 13.42 12.42 -5.04
N GLN A 6 14.15 13.48 -4.70
CA GLN A 6 13.61 14.85 -4.75
C GLN A 6 13.04 15.16 -6.14
N GLN A 7 11.93 15.86 -6.17
CA GLN A 7 11.19 16.24 -7.39
C GLN A 7 10.57 15.08 -8.19
N ARG A 8 10.75 13.82 -7.80
CA ARG A 8 10.00 12.71 -8.39
C ARG A 8 8.51 12.87 -8.14
N VAL A 9 7.69 12.27 -8.98
CA VAL A 9 6.23 12.26 -8.84
C VAL A 9 5.78 10.89 -8.36
N ALA A 10 5.05 10.86 -7.25
CA ALA A 10 4.47 9.63 -6.72
C ALA A 10 2.94 9.64 -6.82
N LEU A 11 2.36 8.53 -7.24
CA LEU A 11 0.94 8.22 -7.12
C LEU A 11 0.76 7.23 -5.96
N VAL A 12 0.11 7.68 -4.88
CA VAL A 12 -0.15 6.85 -3.70
C VAL A 12 -1.62 6.51 -3.61
N CYS A 13 -1.93 5.24 -3.80
CA CYS A 13 -3.28 4.70 -3.72
C CYS A 13 -3.74 4.55 -2.27
N GLY A 14 -5.04 4.81 -2.00
CA GLY A 14 -5.61 4.66 -0.66
C GLY A 14 -4.94 5.56 0.38
N ALA A 15 -4.51 6.77 -0.02
CA ALA A 15 -3.70 7.69 0.78
C ALA A 15 -4.49 8.55 1.78
N GLY A 16 -5.82 8.37 1.88
CA GLY A 16 -6.65 9.17 2.79
C GLY A 16 -6.49 8.85 4.28
N SER A 17 -5.86 7.73 4.65
CA SER A 17 -5.64 7.34 6.04
C SER A 17 -4.62 6.21 6.16
N GLY A 18 -4.23 5.88 7.39
CA GLY A 18 -3.47 4.68 7.74
C GLY A 18 -2.14 4.56 6.99
N LEU A 19 -1.88 3.39 6.42
CA LEU A 19 -0.60 3.09 5.78
C LEU A 19 -0.36 3.94 4.52
N GLY A 20 -1.39 4.14 3.69
CA GLY A 20 -1.28 4.97 2.48
C GLY A 20 -0.96 6.43 2.82
N GLN A 21 -1.59 7.00 3.86
CA GLN A 21 -1.28 8.35 4.35
C GLN A 21 0.17 8.42 4.87
N ALA A 22 0.60 7.43 5.66
CA ALA A 22 1.96 7.41 6.19
C ALA A 22 3.02 7.34 5.10
N ILE A 23 2.81 6.51 4.07
CA ILE A 23 3.68 6.42 2.89
C ILE A 23 3.72 7.78 2.16
N ALA A 24 2.54 8.39 1.93
CA ALA A 24 2.45 9.70 1.28
C ALA A 24 3.24 10.79 2.03
N CYS A 25 3.09 10.84 3.36
CA CYS A 25 3.84 11.77 4.21
C CYS A 25 5.36 11.53 4.13
N SER A 26 5.80 10.26 4.22
CA SER A 26 7.24 9.92 4.18
C SER A 26 7.87 10.25 2.83
N LEU A 27 7.18 9.98 1.71
CA LEU A 27 7.66 10.36 0.38
C LEU A 27 7.75 11.89 0.23
N ALA A 28 6.74 12.61 0.72
CA ALA A 28 6.73 14.07 0.64
C ALA A 28 7.86 14.72 1.47
N GLN A 29 8.22 14.15 2.63
CA GLN A 29 9.36 14.60 3.44
C GLN A 29 10.71 14.45 2.72
N GLU A 30 10.81 13.51 1.78
CA GLU A 30 11.97 13.32 0.91
C GLU A 30 11.92 14.21 -0.36
N GLY A 31 11.00 15.18 -0.43
CA GLY A 31 10.88 16.13 -1.53
C GLY A 31 10.16 15.58 -2.77
N VAL A 32 9.45 14.46 -2.64
CA VAL A 32 8.60 13.89 -3.69
C VAL A 32 7.29 14.68 -3.81
N LYS A 33 6.82 14.95 -5.01
CA LYS A 33 5.48 15.49 -5.29
C LYS A 33 4.47 14.35 -5.23
N VAL A 34 3.54 14.39 -4.28
CA VAL A 34 2.69 13.25 -3.98
C VAL A 34 1.24 13.46 -4.45
N ALA A 35 0.83 12.71 -5.46
CA ALA A 35 -0.57 12.56 -5.82
C ALA A 35 -1.24 11.57 -4.86
N VAL A 36 -2.09 12.09 -3.96
CA VAL A 36 -2.84 11.28 -2.99
C VAL A 36 -4.19 10.89 -3.57
N THR A 37 -4.48 9.58 -3.65
CA THR A 37 -5.73 9.09 -4.22
C THR A 37 -6.52 8.20 -3.27
N GLY A 38 -7.83 8.17 -3.49
CA GLY A 38 -8.81 7.41 -2.71
C GLY A 38 -10.21 7.96 -2.91
N ARG A 39 -11.21 7.32 -2.31
CA ARG A 39 -12.63 7.68 -2.50
C ARG A 39 -13.11 8.86 -1.65
N ASN A 40 -12.58 9.01 -0.45
CA ASN A 40 -13.04 10.02 0.50
C ASN A 40 -12.26 11.33 0.32
N ARG A 41 -12.91 12.34 -0.26
CA ARG A 41 -12.33 13.66 -0.56
C ARG A 41 -11.83 14.38 0.70
N GLU A 42 -12.57 14.29 1.80
CA GLU A 42 -12.21 14.97 3.06
C GLU A 42 -10.94 14.39 3.66
N LYS A 43 -10.82 13.05 3.71
CA LYS A 43 -9.62 12.37 4.19
C LYS A 43 -8.40 12.65 3.29
N LEU A 44 -8.61 12.75 1.98
CA LEU A 44 -7.54 13.15 1.07
C LEU A 44 -7.10 14.60 1.34
N ALA A 45 -8.04 15.52 1.54
CA ALA A 45 -7.73 16.91 1.89
C ALA A 45 -6.93 17.01 3.20
N GLN A 46 -7.32 16.25 4.24
CA GLN A 46 -6.58 16.16 5.50
C GLN A 46 -5.14 15.63 5.30
N THR A 47 -4.96 14.67 4.38
CA THR A 47 -3.62 14.16 4.06
C THR A 47 -2.78 15.22 3.35
N VAL A 48 -3.36 15.95 2.40
CA VAL A 48 -2.69 17.07 1.71
C VAL A 48 -2.30 18.15 2.71
N GLU A 49 -3.21 18.56 3.58
CA GLU A 49 -2.94 19.55 4.63
C GLU A 49 -1.78 19.11 5.53
N ARG A 50 -1.80 17.86 6.01
CA ARG A 50 -0.73 17.30 6.82
C ARG A 50 0.62 17.32 6.12
N ILE A 51 0.67 16.96 4.83
CA ILE A 51 1.90 17.00 4.04
C ILE A 51 2.39 18.44 3.88
N THR A 52 1.49 19.40 3.62
CA THR A 52 1.82 20.82 3.51
C THR A 52 2.39 21.37 4.83
N GLN A 53 1.79 21.00 5.97
CA GLN A 53 2.30 21.38 7.31
C GLN A 53 3.70 20.82 7.58
N LEU A 54 4.07 19.68 6.98
CA LEU A 54 5.41 19.09 7.04
C LEU A 54 6.37 19.69 6.00
N GLY A 55 5.96 20.71 5.24
CA GLY A 55 6.77 21.37 4.21
C GLY A 55 6.85 20.61 2.88
N GLY A 56 6.06 19.55 2.71
CA GLY A 56 6.01 18.75 1.48
C GLY A 56 5.02 19.26 0.46
N THR A 57 5.02 18.63 -0.72
CA THR A 57 4.11 18.95 -1.84
C THR A 57 3.17 17.79 -2.10
N ALA A 58 1.87 18.03 -1.99
CA ALA A 58 0.84 17.03 -2.32
C ALA A 58 -0.39 17.67 -2.93
N ARG A 59 -1.14 16.88 -3.71
CA ARG A 59 -2.47 17.24 -4.23
C ARG A 59 -3.36 16.00 -4.25
N ALA A 60 -4.66 16.21 -4.07
CA ALA A 60 -5.65 15.15 -4.05
C ALA A 60 -6.26 14.93 -5.44
N TRP A 61 -6.31 13.67 -5.86
CA TRP A 61 -7.05 13.18 -7.02
C TRP A 61 -8.00 12.07 -6.56
N PRO A 62 -9.28 12.36 -6.35
CA PRO A 62 -10.25 11.33 -5.99
C PRO A 62 -10.28 10.23 -7.04
N LEU A 63 -10.20 8.97 -6.59
CA LEU A 63 -10.14 7.80 -7.45
C LEU A 63 -10.83 6.62 -6.78
N ASP A 64 -11.73 5.95 -7.51
CA ASP A 64 -12.34 4.70 -7.07
C ASP A 64 -11.82 3.54 -7.94
N PHE A 65 -11.21 2.56 -7.32
CA PHE A 65 -10.73 1.34 -7.99
C PHE A 65 -11.85 0.45 -8.55
N ALA A 66 -13.10 0.68 -8.15
CA ALA A 66 -14.26 0.05 -8.76
C ALA A 66 -14.62 0.66 -10.13
N VAL A 67 -13.99 1.79 -10.51
CA VAL A 67 -14.27 2.54 -11.75
C VAL A 67 -12.95 2.78 -12.51
N PRO A 68 -12.35 1.75 -13.14
CA PRO A 68 -11.05 1.84 -13.80
C PRO A 68 -11.00 2.86 -14.96
N GLU A 69 -12.16 3.22 -15.50
CA GLU A 69 -12.31 4.23 -16.57
C GLU A 69 -11.79 5.61 -16.15
N GLN A 70 -11.72 5.88 -14.85
CA GLN A 70 -11.17 7.12 -14.30
C GLN A 70 -9.63 7.19 -14.38
N PHE A 71 -8.93 6.07 -14.55
CA PHE A 71 -7.47 6.01 -14.46
C PHE A 71 -6.79 6.90 -15.48
N ASP A 72 -7.21 6.86 -16.74
CA ASP A 72 -6.60 7.66 -17.81
C ASP A 72 -6.73 9.17 -17.55
N THR A 73 -7.92 9.62 -17.11
CA THR A 73 -8.16 11.02 -16.76
C THR A 73 -7.29 11.47 -15.59
N VAL A 74 -7.22 10.67 -14.53
CA VAL A 74 -6.42 11.01 -13.35
C VAL A 74 -4.92 11.02 -13.69
N ILE A 75 -4.43 10.06 -14.47
CA ILE A 75 -3.04 10.02 -14.92
C ILE A 75 -2.71 11.22 -15.79
N ALA A 76 -3.59 11.58 -16.73
CA ALA A 76 -3.40 12.74 -17.60
C ALA A 76 -3.35 14.06 -16.79
N ASP A 77 -4.24 14.25 -15.83
CA ASP A 77 -4.26 15.42 -14.94
C ASP A 77 -2.98 15.52 -14.10
N ILE A 78 -2.50 14.41 -13.56
CA ILE A 78 -1.24 14.39 -12.78
C ILE A 78 -0.07 14.75 -13.70
N ARG A 79 -0.03 14.16 -14.90
CA ARG A 79 1.03 14.41 -15.89
C ARG A 79 1.08 15.87 -16.33
N GLU A 80 -0.06 16.48 -16.59
CA GLU A 80 -0.15 17.91 -16.93
C GLU A 80 0.37 18.79 -15.78
N HIS A 81 0.12 18.39 -14.54
CA HIS A 81 0.45 19.21 -13.36
C HIS A 81 1.90 19.11 -12.91
N TRP A 82 2.49 17.89 -12.95
CA TRP A 82 3.81 17.60 -12.37
C TRP A 82 4.74 16.80 -13.27
N GLY A 83 4.27 16.30 -14.39
CA GLY A 83 5.00 15.37 -15.24
C GLY A 83 4.62 13.90 -14.98
N ASP A 84 5.35 13.00 -15.60
CA ASP A 84 5.09 11.58 -15.52
C ASP A 84 5.29 11.02 -14.11
N ILE A 85 4.47 10.05 -13.74
CA ILE A 85 4.55 9.36 -12.46
C ILE A 85 5.77 8.44 -12.46
N ASP A 86 6.64 8.63 -11.48
CA ASP A 86 7.88 7.86 -11.29
C ASP A 86 7.70 6.73 -10.26
N ILE A 87 6.86 6.97 -9.25
CA ILE A 87 6.66 6.06 -8.11
C ILE A 87 5.17 5.72 -8.03
N LEU A 88 4.84 4.43 -8.07
CA LEU A 88 3.49 3.93 -7.82
C LEU A 88 3.45 3.16 -6.52
N VAL A 89 2.55 3.56 -5.62
CA VAL A 89 2.24 2.80 -4.41
C VAL A 89 0.86 2.19 -4.54
N ASN A 90 0.82 0.90 -4.87
CA ASN A 90 -0.38 0.08 -4.89
C ASN A 90 -0.80 -0.24 -3.45
N ASN A 91 -1.85 0.42 -2.96
CA ASN A 91 -2.40 0.20 -1.63
C ASN A 91 -3.93 0.27 -1.69
N SER A 92 -4.57 -0.88 -1.77
CA SER A 92 -6.02 -0.99 -1.75
C SER A 92 -6.57 -1.12 -0.32
N GLY A 93 -7.79 -0.68 -0.11
CA GLY A 93 -8.53 -0.97 1.11
C GLY A 93 -8.66 -2.48 1.36
N GLY A 94 -8.88 -2.87 2.62
CA GLY A 94 -9.16 -4.27 2.95
C GLY A 94 -10.63 -4.62 2.73
N PRO A 95 -10.94 -5.85 2.29
CA PRO A 95 -12.30 -6.35 2.18
C PRO A 95 -12.91 -6.55 3.58
N PRO A 96 -14.23 -6.77 3.68
CA PRO A 96 -14.83 -7.21 4.92
C PRO A 96 -14.26 -8.57 5.37
N PRO A 97 -14.24 -8.85 6.69
CA PRO A 97 -13.93 -10.18 7.20
C PRO A 97 -14.87 -11.25 6.62
N THR A 98 -14.31 -12.36 6.16
CA THR A 98 -15.07 -13.48 5.55
C THR A 98 -14.44 -14.80 5.92
N LEU A 99 -15.28 -15.84 5.98
CA LEU A 99 -14.82 -17.23 6.04
C LEU A 99 -14.41 -17.73 4.64
N ALA A 100 -13.60 -18.78 4.59
CA ALA A 100 -13.20 -19.39 3.33
C ALA A 100 -14.34 -20.18 2.65
N GLN A 101 -15.28 -20.70 3.44
CA GLN A 101 -16.46 -21.40 2.96
C GLN A 101 -17.69 -20.50 2.99
N GLY A 102 -18.62 -20.73 2.06
CA GLY A 102 -19.92 -20.05 2.03
C GLY A 102 -19.89 -18.58 1.58
N THR A 103 -18.75 -18.05 1.18
CA THR A 103 -18.68 -16.70 0.58
C THR A 103 -19.12 -16.79 -0.89
N ASP A 104 -20.10 -15.97 -1.27
CA ASP A 104 -20.66 -15.90 -2.62
C ASP A 104 -19.58 -15.62 -3.68
N GLY A 105 -19.68 -16.29 -4.82
CA GLY A 105 -18.78 -16.11 -5.97
C GLY A 105 -18.78 -14.68 -6.51
N ALA A 106 -19.91 -13.97 -6.50
CA ALA A 106 -20.01 -12.59 -6.92
C ALA A 106 -19.20 -11.66 -6.00
N VAL A 107 -19.16 -11.93 -4.70
CA VAL A 107 -18.31 -11.18 -3.74
C VAL A 107 -16.82 -11.39 -4.04
N TRP A 108 -16.42 -12.64 -4.35
CA TRP A 108 -15.05 -12.94 -4.77
C TRP A 108 -14.66 -12.17 -6.02
N GLN A 109 -15.50 -12.18 -7.06
CA GLN A 109 -15.27 -11.48 -8.33
C GLN A 109 -15.15 -9.97 -8.13
N GLN A 110 -16.09 -9.37 -7.37
CA GLN A 110 -16.07 -7.95 -7.08
C GLN A 110 -14.80 -7.53 -6.34
N GLN A 111 -14.42 -8.28 -5.30
CA GLN A 111 -13.23 -7.95 -4.53
C GLN A 111 -11.94 -8.19 -5.31
N PHE A 112 -11.89 -9.22 -6.18
CA PHE A 112 -10.77 -9.43 -7.10
C PHE A 112 -10.64 -8.24 -8.07
N SER A 113 -11.73 -7.79 -8.67
CA SER A 113 -11.72 -6.62 -9.56
C SER A 113 -11.13 -5.39 -8.88
N VAL A 114 -11.59 -5.06 -7.67
CA VAL A 114 -11.17 -3.83 -6.94
C VAL A 114 -9.79 -3.96 -6.32
N MET A 115 -9.41 -5.14 -5.81
CA MET A 115 -8.16 -5.28 -5.02
C MET A 115 -6.98 -5.80 -5.82
N VAL A 116 -7.23 -6.41 -6.97
CA VAL A 116 -6.19 -7.04 -7.79
C VAL A 116 -6.19 -6.48 -9.21
N ALA A 117 -7.26 -6.72 -9.97
CA ALA A 117 -7.29 -6.37 -11.39
C ALA A 117 -7.09 -4.85 -11.62
N SER A 118 -7.72 -4.00 -10.82
CA SER A 118 -7.57 -2.55 -10.96
C SER A 118 -6.16 -2.05 -10.63
N LEU A 119 -5.47 -2.67 -9.66
CA LEU A 119 -4.07 -2.32 -9.37
C LEU A 119 -3.12 -2.74 -10.52
N ILE A 120 -3.36 -3.90 -11.11
CA ILE A 120 -2.63 -4.38 -12.29
C ILE A 120 -2.85 -3.40 -13.46
N GLN A 121 -4.12 -3.09 -13.78
CA GLN A 121 -4.46 -2.15 -14.85
C GLN A 121 -3.85 -0.76 -14.66
N LEU A 122 -3.88 -0.23 -13.43
CA LEU A 122 -3.24 1.05 -13.12
C LEU A 122 -1.72 0.99 -13.34
N THR A 123 -1.10 -0.09 -12.92
CA THR A 123 0.34 -0.32 -13.13
C THR A 123 0.68 -0.38 -14.62
N ASP A 124 -0.07 -1.12 -15.41
CA ASP A 124 0.14 -1.27 -16.86
C ASP A 124 0.07 0.07 -17.60
N LYS A 125 -0.80 1.01 -17.15
CA LYS A 125 -0.90 2.35 -17.73
C LYS A 125 0.31 3.25 -17.43
N LEU A 126 0.99 3.03 -16.32
CA LEU A 126 2.16 3.84 -15.89
C LEU A 126 3.49 3.25 -16.38
N LEU A 127 3.54 1.94 -16.52
CA LEU A 127 4.75 1.20 -16.82
C LEU A 127 5.48 1.63 -18.11
N PRO A 128 4.80 1.91 -19.24
CA PRO A 128 5.48 2.32 -20.48
C PRO A 128 6.33 3.58 -20.31
N ALA A 129 5.83 4.58 -19.58
CA ALA A 129 6.57 5.81 -19.31
C ALA A 129 7.77 5.57 -18.38
N MET A 130 7.63 4.71 -17.35
CA MET A 130 8.73 4.32 -16.46
C MET A 130 9.84 3.61 -17.23
N ARG A 131 9.49 2.64 -18.09
CA ARG A 131 10.43 1.90 -18.94
C ARG A 131 11.18 2.81 -19.91
N SER A 132 10.45 3.69 -20.59
CA SER A 132 11.03 4.65 -21.54
C SER A 132 12.07 5.58 -20.90
N ARG A 133 11.91 5.93 -19.63
CA ARG A 133 12.84 6.77 -18.89
C ARG A 133 13.96 5.99 -18.18
N GLY A 134 13.96 4.67 -18.25
CA GLY A 134 14.91 3.83 -17.52
C GLY A 134 14.83 3.97 -16.00
N TRP A 135 13.64 4.38 -15.48
CA TRP A 135 13.45 4.59 -14.03
C TRP A 135 11.99 4.45 -13.63
N GLY A 136 11.73 3.64 -12.65
CA GLY A 136 10.41 3.47 -12.04
C GLY A 136 10.49 2.71 -10.71
N ARG A 137 9.53 2.99 -9.81
CA ARG A 137 9.40 2.30 -8.52
C ARG A 137 7.95 1.90 -8.30
N ILE A 138 7.70 0.60 -8.22
CA ILE A 138 6.36 0.05 -7.97
C ILE A 138 6.40 -0.68 -6.63
N ILE A 139 5.61 -0.21 -5.67
CA ILE A 139 5.54 -0.74 -4.32
C ILE A 139 4.12 -1.19 -4.04
N THR A 140 3.93 -2.48 -3.75
CA THR A 140 2.60 -3.03 -3.45
C THR A 140 2.48 -3.32 -1.95
N SER A 141 1.61 -2.59 -1.26
CA SER A 141 1.28 -2.82 0.15
C SER A 141 0.26 -3.95 0.28
N THR A 142 0.58 -4.99 1.04
CA THR A 142 -0.26 -6.18 1.19
C THR A 142 -0.71 -6.40 2.64
N SER A 143 -0.47 -7.57 3.21
CA SER A 143 -0.86 -7.96 4.57
C SER A 143 0.03 -9.11 5.05
N SER A 144 0.24 -9.24 6.35
CA SER A 144 0.87 -10.43 6.95
C SER A 144 0.14 -11.73 6.60
N GLY A 145 -1.16 -11.66 6.27
CA GLY A 145 -1.97 -12.78 5.82
C GLY A 145 -1.51 -13.43 4.50
N VAL A 146 -0.63 -12.79 3.72
CA VAL A 146 -0.03 -13.38 2.51
C VAL A 146 1.11 -14.37 2.83
N ILE A 147 1.62 -14.35 4.05
CA ILE A 147 2.66 -15.28 4.51
C ILE A 147 2.07 -16.25 5.55
N ALA A 148 1.32 -15.71 6.51
CA ALA A 148 0.63 -16.46 7.55
C ALA A 148 -0.86 -16.12 7.52
N PRO A 149 -1.73 -16.94 6.86
CA PRO A 149 -3.14 -16.63 6.69
C PRO A 149 -3.84 -16.31 8.02
N ILE A 150 -4.55 -15.19 8.04
CA ILE A 150 -5.23 -14.71 9.24
C ILE A 150 -6.64 -15.29 9.28
N PRO A 151 -7.06 -16.00 10.38
CA PRO A 151 -8.40 -16.54 10.50
C PRO A 151 -9.50 -15.49 10.33
N GLY A 152 -10.54 -15.80 9.54
CA GLY A 152 -11.65 -14.89 9.28
C GLY A 152 -11.37 -13.78 8.27
N LEU A 153 -10.24 -13.83 7.54
CA LEU A 153 -9.88 -12.85 6.49
C LEU A 153 -9.61 -13.54 5.14
N ALA A 154 -10.45 -14.52 4.75
CA ALA A 154 -10.22 -15.35 3.58
C ALA A 154 -10.03 -14.54 2.29
N LEU A 155 -10.92 -13.57 1.99
CA LEU A 155 -10.79 -12.70 0.82
C LEU A 155 -9.44 -11.95 0.84
N SER A 156 -9.08 -11.35 1.96
CA SER A 156 -7.82 -10.62 2.08
C SER A 156 -6.61 -11.52 1.89
N ASN A 157 -6.59 -12.69 2.54
CA ASN A 157 -5.49 -13.64 2.44
C ASN A 157 -5.28 -14.09 0.98
N ALA A 158 -6.35 -14.56 0.33
CA ALA A 158 -6.27 -15.11 -1.02
C ALA A 158 -5.97 -14.03 -2.08
N LEU A 159 -6.71 -12.91 -2.07
CA LEU A 159 -6.59 -11.88 -3.10
C LEU A 159 -5.26 -11.14 -3.02
N ARG A 160 -4.76 -10.86 -1.80
CA ARG A 160 -3.45 -10.21 -1.67
C ARG A 160 -2.29 -11.15 -1.98
N MET A 161 -2.47 -12.47 -1.77
CA MET A 161 -1.48 -13.48 -2.17
C MET A 161 -1.24 -13.48 -3.69
N SER A 162 -2.27 -13.27 -4.50
CA SER A 162 -2.13 -13.21 -5.96
C SER A 162 -1.21 -12.06 -6.40
N LEU A 163 -1.20 -10.94 -5.66
CA LEU A 163 -0.31 -9.81 -5.94
C LEU A 163 1.17 -10.14 -5.74
N LEU A 164 1.51 -11.12 -4.88
CA LEU A 164 2.90 -11.56 -4.70
C LEU A 164 3.43 -12.21 -5.98
N GLY A 165 2.68 -13.18 -6.53
CA GLY A 165 3.05 -13.86 -7.76
C GLY A 165 3.16 -12.87 -8.92
N TRP A 166 2.15 -12.03 -9.10
CA TRP A 166 2.15 -10.99 -10.12
C TRP A 166 3.34 -10.02 -9.98
N SER A 167 3.56 -9.48 -8.78
CA SER A 167 4.66 -8.53 -8.54
C SER A 167 6.03 -9.17 -8.81
N LYS A 168 6.21 -10.45 -8.46
CA LYS A 168 7.46 -11.18 -8.71
C LYS A 168 7.71 -11.39 -10.20
N THR A 169 6.66 -11.73 -10.95
CA THR A 169 6.73 -11.91 -12.41
C THR A 169 7.05 -10.58 -13.08
N LEU A 170 6.31 -9.52 -12.75
CA LEU A 170 6.54 -8.19 -13.30
C LEU A 170 7.96 -7.69 -13.00
N ALA A 171 8.47 -7.92 -11.79
CA ALA A 171 9.84 -7.52 -11.42
C ALA A 171 10.89 -8.11 -12.37
N ALA A 172 10.74 -9.38 -12.76
CA ALA A 172 11.67 -10.03 -13.69
C ALA A 172 11.56 -9.45 -15.11
N GLU A 173 10.35 -9.08 -15.54
CA GLU A 173 10.09 -8.56 -16.87
C GLU A 173 10.62 -7.14 -17.09
N VAL A 174 10.70 -6.31 -16.02
CA VAL A 174 11.00 -4.87 -16.15
C VAL A 174 12.32 -4.45 -15.48
N ALA A 175 13.02 -5.36 -14.84
CA ALA A 175 14.26 -5.03 -14.12
C ALA A 175 15.33 -4.43 -15.04
N ALA A 176 15.49 -4.96 -16.27
CA ALA A 176 16.44 -4.47 -17.26
C ALA A 176 16.12 -3.04 -17.75
N ASP A 177 14.86 -2.61 -17.59
CA ASP A 177 14.42 -1.25 -17.93
C ASP A 177 14.58 -0.26 -16.75
N GLY A 178 15.30 -0.61 -15.69
CA GLY A 178 15.53 0.25 -14.53
C GLY A 178 14.31 0.43 -13.60
N VAL A 179 13.29 -0.41 -13.76
CA VAL A 179 12.07 -0.39 -12.93
C VAL A 179 12.16 -1.46 -11.85
N THR A 180 11.94 -1.08 -10.58
CA THR A 180 11.86 -2.05 -9.48
C THR A 180 10.42 -2.28 -9.03
N VAL A 181 10.10 -3.53 -8.69
CA VAL A 181 8.77 -3.93 -8.21
C VAL A 181 8.93 -4.71 -6.92
N ASN A 182 8.43 -4.17 -5.81
CA ASN A 182 8.57 -4.79 -4.50
C ASN A 182 7.24 -4.84 -3.76
N VAL A 183 7.10 -5.83 -2.89
CA VAL A 183 5.93 -6.01 -2.03
C VAL A 183 6.31 -5.68 -0.60
N MET A 184 5.48 -4.91 0.08
CA MET A 184 5.58 -4.63 1.51
C MET A 184 4.49 -5.37 2.28
N VAL A 185 4.89 -6.02 3.37
CA VAL A 185 4.02 -6.81 4.23
C VAL A 185 3.98 -6.16 5.61
N PRO A 186 2.88 -5.46 5.96
CA PRO A 186 2.72 -4.91 7.30
C PRO A 186 2.40 -6.00 8.31
N GLY A 187 2.98 -5.89 9.50
CA GLY A 187 2.48 -6.55 10.69
C GLY A 187 1.29 -5.80 11.31
N ARG A 188 1.28 -5.71 12.63
CA ARG A 188 0.32 -4.90 13.38
C ARG A 188 0.83 -3.46 13.47
N ILE A 189 0.38 -2.61 12.57
CA ILE A 189 0.69 -1.17 12.55
C ILE A 189 -0.49 -0.40 13.14
N ALA A 190 -0.25 0.53 14.07
CA ALA A 190 -1.26 1.31 14.79
C ALA A 190 -2.01 2.25 13.83
N THR A 191 -3.07 1.76 13.22
CA THR A 191 -3.98 2.45 12.30
C THR A 191 -5.43 2.22 12.73
N ASP A 192 -6.35 3.07 12.29
CA ASP A 192 -7.79 2.89 12.53
C ASP A 192 -8.27 1.49 12.10
N ARG A 193 -7.72 0.96 11.01
CA ARG A 193 -8.06 -0.38 10.51
C ARG A 193 -7.69 -1.48 11.50
N VAL A 194 -6.53 -1.39 12.13
CA VAL A 194 -6.11 -2.37 13.15
C VAL A 194 -7.01 -2.27 14.37
N GLY A 195 -7.33 -1.05 14.84
CA GLY A 195 -8.29 -0.85 15.93
C GLY A 195 -9.68 -1.44 15.63
N GLN A 196 -10.19 -1.26 14.40
CA GLN A 196 -11.44 -1.89 13.96
C GLN A 196 -11.37 -3.43 13.97
N LEU A 197 -10.26 -4.01 13.52
CA LEU A 197 -10.07 -5.46 13.54
C LEU A 197 -9.98 -6.01 14.97
N ASP A 198 -9.32 -5.28 15.87
CA ASP A 198 -9.25 -5.64 17.29
C ASP A 198 -10.63 -5.58 17.95
N ALA A 199 -11.45 -4.56 17.63
CA ALA A 199 -12.82 -4.46 18.11
C ALA A 199 -13.73 -5.59 17.56
N ILE A 200 -13.58 -5.97 16.29
CA ILE A 200 -14.33 -7.11 15.70
C ILE A 200 -13.92 -8.42 16.37
N LYS A 201 -12.62 -8.62 16.57
CA LYS A 201 -12.10 -9.82 17.25
C LYS A 201 -12.58 -9.89 18.69
N ALA A 202 -12.58 -8.77 19.41
CA ALA A 202 -13.07 -8.66 20.78
C ALA A 202 -14.54 -9.12 20.91
N LYS A 203 -15.42 -8.64 20.01
CA LYS A 203 -16.82 -9.06 19.97
C LYS A 203 -16.97 -10.58 19.75
N ARG A 204 -16.19 -11.16 18.84
CA ARG A 204 -16.22 -12.59 18.54
C ARG A 204 -15.74 -13.45 19.72
N GLU A 205 -14.76 -12.94 20.49
CA GLU A 205 -14.12 -13.63 21.61
C GLU A 205 -14.72 -13.27 22.98
N HIS A 206 -15.82 -12.49 23.01
CA HIS A 206 -16.46 -12.00 24.24
C HIS A 206 -15.45 -11.29 25.16
N SER A 207 -14.56 -10.47 24.59
CA SER A 207 -13.48 -9.76 25.25
C SER A 207 -13.55 -8.26 24.99
N THR A 208 -12.55 -7.49 25.43
CA THR A 208 -12.41 -6.05 25.11
C THR A 208 -11.37 -5.81 24.02
N ALA A 209 -11.48 -4.68 23.31
CA ALA A 209 -10.51 -4.31 22.28
C ALA A 209 -9.09 -4.13 22.88
N GLU A 210 -9.01 -3.62 24.10
CA GLU A 210 -7.77 -3.44 24.85
C GLU A 210 -7.09 -4.76 25.16
N ALA A 211 -7.85 -5.76 25.65
CA ALA A 211 -7.33 -7.11 25.92
C ALA A 211 -6.83 -7.81 24.65
N VAL A 212 -7.57 -7.66 23.52
CA VAL A 212 -7.13 -8.17 22.22
C VAL A 212 -5.86 -7.47 21.75
N ALA A 213 -5.76 -6.16 21.92
CA ALA A 213 -4.57 -5.40 21.55
C ALA A 213 -3.37 -5.80 22.42
N GLU A 214 -3.58 -6.00 23.72
CA GLU A 214 -2.51 -6.46 24.64
C GLU A 214 -2.00 -7.85 24.26
N ASN A 215 -2.88 -8.81 24.06
CA ASN A 215 -2.51 -10.15 23.58
C ASN A 215 -1.78 -10.12 22.22
N SER A 216 -2.19 -9.19 21.35
CA SER A 216 -1.52 -9.00 20.07
C SER A 216 -0.10 -8.44 20.27
N ARG A 217 0.12 -7.48 21.17
CA ARG A 217 1.46 -6.96 21.50
C ARG A 217 2.38 -8.04 22.05
N LEU A 218 1.86 -8.89 22.96
CA LEU A 218 2.61 -10.02 23.52
C LEU A 218 3.04 -11.03 22.46
N SER A 219 2.30 -11.17 21.37
CA SER A 219 2.65 -12.07 20.25
C SER A 219 3.68 -11.49 19.28
N ILE A 220 3.99 -10.19 19.38
CA ILE A 220 4.96 -9.51 18.53
C ILE A 220 6.31 -9.48 19.26
N PRO A 221 7.42 -10.02 18.71
CA PRO A 221 8.73 -9.98 19.37
C PRO A 221 9.18 -8.57 19.79
N ALA A 222 8.85 -7.55 18.99
CA ALA A 222 9.12 -6.15 19.35
C ALA A 222 8.24 -5.61 20.50
N GLY A 223 7.27 -6.36 21.01
CA GLY A 223 6.43 -6.03 22.17
C GLY A 223 5.43 -4.89 21.95
N ARG A 224 5.26 -4.41 20.74
CA ARG A 224 4.39 -3.28 20.41
C ARG A 224 3.82 -3.35 19.00
N TYR A 225 2.79 -2.58 18.75
CA TYR A 225 2.40 -2.27 17.37
C TYR A 225 3.44 -1.34 16.75
N GLY A 226 3.69 -1.50 15.45
CA GLY A 226 4.50 -0.57 14.66
C GLY A 226 3.79 0.78 14.52
N HIS A 227 4.55 1.84 14.38
CA HIS A 227 4.01 3.16 14.05
C HIS A 227 3.84 3.32 12.54
N PRO A 228 2.80 4.01 12.03
CA PRO A 228 2.59 4.22 10.60
C PRO A 228 3.81 4.81 9.88
N HIS A 229 4.56 5.72 10.52
CA HIS A 229 5.76 6.32 9.94
C HIS A 229 6.90 5.30 9.70
N GLU A 230 7.02 4.24 10.51
CA GLU A 230 8.02 3.18 10.29
C GLU A 230 7.75 2.44 8.97
N TYR A 231 6.46 2.23 8.67
CA TYR A 231 6.04 1.65 7.39
C TYR A 231 6.26 2.63 6.23
N GLY A 232 5.95 3.90 6.43
CA GLY A 232 6.18 4.96 5.44
C GLY A 232 7.65 5.14 5.11
N ALA A 233 8.54 5.14 6.10
CA ALA A 233 9.99 5.24 5.91
C ALA A 233 10.56 4.08 5.08
N THR A 234 10.05 2.85 5.31
CA THR A 234 10.43 1.69 4.50
C THR A 234 9.99 1.86 3.05
N ALA A 235 8.79 2.38 2.80
CA ALA A 235 8.32 2.68 1.44
C ALA A 235 9.18 3.75 0.76
N ALA A 236 9.55 4.82 1.47
CA ALA A 236 10.42 5.87 0.95
C ALA A 236 11.83 5.31 0.59
N PHE A 237 12.37 4.43 1.43
CA PHE A 237 13.62 3.73 1.12
C PHE A 237 13.49 2.86 -0.14
N LEU A 238 12.44 2.05 -0.27
CA LEU A 238 12.23 1.21 -1.46
C LEU A 238 12.00 2.03 -2.73
N ALA A 239 11.46 3.25 -2.61
CA ALA A 239 11.31 4.20 -3.71
C ALA A 239 12.63 4.88 -4.10
N SER A 240 13.69 4.73 -3.32
CA SER A 240 14.93 5.48 -3.45
C SER A 240 15.88 4.94 -4.53
N GLN A 241 16.90 5.75 -4.88
CA GLN A 241 18.01 5.31 -5.73
C GLN A 241 18.91 4.28 -5.01
N PRO A 242 19.24 4.41 -3.72
CA PRO A 242 19.94 3.37 -2.96
C PRO A 242 19.29 1.98 -3.00
N ALA A 243 17.96 1.91 -3.17
CA ALA A 243 17.22 0.65 -3.29
C ALA A 243 17.14 0.10 -4.73
N SER A 244 17.86 0.66 -5.70
CA SER A 244 17.75 0.30 -7.13
C SER A 244 18.10 -1.15 -7.46
N TYR A 245 18.80 -1.85 -6.57
CA TYR A 245 19.12 -3.28 -6.74
C TYR A 245 18.18 -4.21 -5.95
N ILE A 246 17.11 -3.64 -5.34
CA ILE A 246 16.09 -4.40 -4.63
C ILE A 246 14.85 -4.47 -5.54
N THR A 247 14.61 -5.62 -6.16
CA THR A 247 13.43 -5.87 -7.00
C THR A 247 12.92 -7.31 -6.82
N GLY A 248 11.63 -7.51 -6.92
CA GLY A 248 10.97 -8.80 -6.71
C GLY A 248 11.05 -9.29 -5.26
N ALA A 249 11.31 -8.39 -4.31
CA ALA A 249 11.42 -8.71 -2.90
C ALA A 249 10.08 -8.57 -2.16
N VAL A 250 9.94 -9.35 -1.08
CA VAL A 250 8.84 -9.26 -0.11
C VAL A 250 9.43 -8.76 1.20
N ILE A 251 9.18 -7.50 1.52
CA ILE A 251 9.75 -6.81 2.67
C ILE A 251 8.74 -6.77 3.81
N ARG A 252 9.08 -7.40 4.93
CA ARG A 252 8.25 -7.40 6.15
C ARG A 252 8.55 -6.18 7.00
N VAL A 253 7.50 -5.53 7.48
CA VAL A 253 7.58 -4.45 8.48
C VAL A 253 6.61 -4.83 9.58
N ASP A 254 7.02 -5.78 10.43
CA ASP A 254 6.10 -6.53 11.29
C ASP A 254 6.59 -6.73 12.74
N GLY A 255 7.74 -6.19 13.10
CA GLY A 255 8.31 -6.33 14.44
C GLY A 255 8.68 -7.75 14.81
N GLY A 256 8.89 -8.64 13.81
CA GLY A 256 9.17 -10.06 14.00
C GLY A 256 7.92 -10.93 14.19
N LEU A 257 6.71 -10.40 13.91
CA LEU A 257 5.45 -11.12 14.10
C LEU A 257 5.40 -12.46 13.35
N ILE A 258 5.94 -12.51 12.13
CA ILE A 258 5.96 -13.73 11.32
C ILE A 258 7.25 -14.49 11.62
N GLY A 259 7.12 -15.65 12.26
CA GLY A 259 8.25 -16.46 12.73
C GLY A 259 8.95 -17.29 11.64
N SER A 260 8.38 -17.42 10.44
CA SER A 260 9.05 -18.11 9.31
C SER A 260 10.05 -17.20 8.61
N VAL A 261 11.11 -17.76 8.06
CA VAL A 261 12.07 -17.07 7.19
C VAL A 261 11.58 -16.96 5.77
#